data_78a47db38dd6fdb0ba086036da58d3d5
#
_entry.id   78a47db38dd6fdb0ba086036da58d3d5
#
_cell.length_a   1.000
_cell.length_b   1.000
_cell.length_c   1.000
_cell.angle_alpha   90.00
_cell.angle_beta   90.00
_cell.angle_gamma   90.00
#
_symmetry.space_group_name_H-M   'P 1'
#
loop_
_entity.id
_entity.type
_entity.pdbx_description
1 polymer ?
#
loop_
_entity_poly.entity_id
_entity_poly.type
_entity_poly.pdbx_seq_one_letter_code
_entity_poly.pdbx_strand_id
1 'polypeptide(L)'
;MADLSQEEWASRLAQDDNAIILDVRTDTEVEEGFIPNSVNIDIYKGQGFIDELEKMDKSKNYYVYCRSGNRSGQACAIMNSLGFENAFNLEGGFMNWEGEVAE
;
A
#
# COMPACT_ATOMS: atom_id res chain seq x y z
N MET A 1 -6.31 6.08 -9.77
CA MET A 1 -5.38 6.27 -8.64
C MET A 1 -5.77 7.50 -7.84
N ALA A 2 -5.74 7.39 -6.52
CA ALA A 2 -6.15 8.51 -5.67
C ALA A 2 -5.36 8.52 -4.36
N ASP A 3 -5.07 9.73 -3.88
CA ASP A 3 -4.58 9.93 -2.52
C ASP A 3 -5.80 10.10 -1.63
N LEU A 4 -5.92 9.26 -0.62
CA LEU A 4 -7.05 9.30 0.30
C LEU A 4 -6.58 9.69 1.69
N SER A 5 -7.40 10.47 2.40
CA SER A 5 -7.17 10.74 3.80
C SER A 5 -7.18 9.42 4.56
N GLN A 6 -6.57 9.40 5.73
CA GLN A 6 -6.57 8.19 6.56
C GLN A 6 -7.99 7.71 6.87
N GLU A 7 -8.88 8.64 7.17
CA GLU A 7 -10.27 8.32 7.47
C GLU A 7 -10.95 7.61 6.30
N GLU A 8 -10.81 8.16 5.09
CA GLU A 8 -11.42 7.58 3.91
C GLU A 8 -10.78 6.26 3.51
N TRP A 9 -9.45 6.20 3.55
CA TRP A 9 -8.69 5.00 3.22
C TRP A 9 -9.10 3.83 4.15
N ALA A 10 -9.12 4.08 5.46
CA ALA A 10 -9.49 3.07 6.44
C ALA A 10 -10.96 2.67 6.32
N SER A 11 -11.84 3.63 6.07
CA SER A 11 -13.27 3.38 5.94
C SER A 11 -13.59 2.51 4.73
N ARG A 12 -12.97 2.83 3.58
CA ARG A 12 -13.16 2.03 2.37
C ARG A 12 -12.61 0.63 2.54
N LEU A 13 -11.41 0.53 3.15
CA LEU A 13 -10.77 -0.76 3.40
C LEU A 13 -11.67 -1.66 4.25
N ALA A 14 -12.28 -1.12 5.28
CA ALA A 14 -13.12 -1.89 6.19
C ALA A 14 -14.37 -2.47 5.51
N GLN A 15 -14.80 -1.87 4.40
CA GLN A 15 -16.00 -2.28 3.69
C GLN A 15 -15.71 -3.02 2.38
N ASP A 16 -14.45 -3.24 2.08
CA ASP A 16 -14.02 -3.76 0.78
C ASP A 16 -13.61 -5.22 0.89
N ASP A 17 -14.44 -6.11 0.38
CA ASP A 17 -14.17 -7.55 0.40
C ASP A 17 -13.10 -7.97 -0.62
N ASN A 18 -12.72 -7.06 -1.50
CA ASN A 18 -11.76 -7.32 -2.57
C ASN A 18 -10.46 -6.57 -2.35
N ALA A 19 -10.15 -6.21 -1.10
CA ALA A 19 -9.02 -5.36 -0.75
C ALA A 19 -7.75 -6.15 -0.46
N ILE A 20 -6.63 -5.57 -0.87
CA ILE A 20 -5.30 -6.02 -0.45
C ILE A 20 -4.57 -4.79 0.10
N ILE A 21 -3.98 -4.93 1.28
CA ILE A 21 -3.17 -3.86 1.88
C ILE A 21 -1.72 -4.10 1.47
N LEU A 22 -1.12 -3.10 0.84
CA LEU A 22 0.25 -3.20 0.33
C LEU A 22 1.17 -2.21 1.04
N ASP A 23 2.15 -2.76 1.75
CA ASP A 23 3.19 -1.99 2.44
C ASP A 23 4.42 -1.97 1.56
N VAL A 24 4.83 -0.79 1.10
CA VAL A 24 5.97 -0.66 0.18
C VAL A 24 7.24 -0.18 0.86
N ARG A 25 7.29 -0.28 2.19
CA ARG A 25 8.46 0.10 2.99
C ARG A 25 9.52 -1.00 2.97
N THR A 26 10.67 -0.70 3.56
CA THR A 26 11.75 -1.68 3.71
C THR A 26 11.42 -2.70 4.80
N ASP A 27 12.09 -3.86 4.77
CA ASP A 27 11.94 -4.91 5.78
C ASP A 27 12.20 -4.38 7.18
N THR A 28 13.21 -3.52 7.34
CA THR A 28 13.56 -2.94 8.63
C THR A 28 12.44 -2.10 9.21
N GLU A 29 11.79 -1.31 8.35
CA GLU A 29 10.65 -0.50 8.79
C GLU A 29 9.47 -1.39 9.21
N VAL A 30 9.22 -2.46 8.47
CA VAL A 30 8.12 -3.39 8.76
C VAL A 30 8.34 -4.10 10.09
N GLU A 31 9.60 -4.43 10.43
CA GLU A 31 9.93 -5.07 11.69
C GLU A 31 9.53 -4.23 12.90
N GLU A 32 9.46 -2.92 12.75
CA GLU A 32 9.08 -2.02 13.82
C GLU A 32 7.57 -1.89 14.01
N GLY A 33 6.80 -2.45 13.10
CA GLY A 33 5.35 -2.42 13.16
C GLY A 33 4.75 -2.24 11.75
N PHE A 34 3.55 -2.76 11.55
CA PHE A 34 2.89 -2.69 10.24
C PHE A 34 1.36 -2.77 10.42
N ILE A 35 0.62 -2.39 9.39
CA ILE A 35 -0.84 -2.53 9.43
C ILE A 35 -1.18 -4.01 9.29
N PRO A 36 -2.01 -4.56 10.19
CA PRO A 36 -2.35 -5.99 10.15
C PRO A 36 -2.82 -6.44 8.78
N ASN A 37 -2.42 -7.63 8.37
CA ASN A 37 -2.78 -8.28 7.10
C ASN A 37 -2.14 -7.65 5.87
N SER A 38 -1.20 -6.71 6.04
CA SER A 38 -0.53 -6.13 4.89
C SER A 38 0.46 -7.10 4.26
N VAL A 39 0.63 -6.96 2.95
CA VAL A 39 1.66 -7.66 2.18
C VAL A 39 2.79 -6.66 1.99
N ASN A 40 4.02 -7.07 2.24
CA ASN A 40 5.16 -6.17 2.10
C ASN A 40 5.93 -6.44 0.81
N ILE A 41 6.08 -5.42 -0.03
CA ILE A 41 6.96 -5.46 -1.19
C ILE A 41 7.71 -4.13 -1.22
N ASP A 42 9.02 -4.20 -0.94
CA ASP A 42 9.87 -3.01 -0.84
C ASP A 42 10.04 -2.33 -2.20
N ILE A 43 9.59 -1.08 -2.32
CA ILE A 43 9.69 -0.33 -3.58
C ILE A 43 11.14 -0.10 -4.01
N TYR A 44 12.09 -0.12 -3.08
CA TYR A 44 13.50 0.09 -3.40
C TYR A 44 14.15 -1.09 -4.11
N LYS A 45 13.44 -2.21 -4.26
CA LYS A 45 13.96 -3.35 -5.02
C LYS A 45 13.93 -3.13 -6.53
N GLY A 46 13.45 -1.99 -6.97
CA GLY A 46 13.50 -1.63 -8.40
C GLY A 46 12.75 -2.63 -9.28
N GLN A 47 13.46 -3.31 -10.17
CA GLN A 47 12.83 -4.30 -11.04
C GLN A 47 12.18 -5.43 -10.25
N GLY A 48 12.75 -5.80 -9.10
CA GLY A 48 12.19 -6.83 -8.23
C GLY A 48 10.81 -6.44 -7.72
N PHE A 49 10.60 -5.16 -7.40
CA PHE A 49 9.30 -4.65 -6.99
C PHE A 49 8.28 -4.82 -8.13
N ILE A 50 8.66 -4.43 -9.34
CA ILE A 50 7.79 -4.55 -10.52
C ILE A 50 7.48 -6.02 -10.80
N ASP A 51 8.47 -6.91 -10.72
CA ASP A 51 8.28 -8.34 -10.95
C ASP A 51 7.26 -8.93 -9.96
N GLU A 52 7.32 -8.52 -8.69
CA GLU A 52 6.37 -8.98 -7.69
C GLU A 52 4.96 -8.46 -7.98
N LEU A 53 4.84 -7.19 -8.38
CA LEU A 53 3.53 -6.62 -8.74
C LEU A 53 2.90 -7.38 -9.91
N GLU A 54 3.71 -7.78 -10.88
CA GLU A 54 3.20 -8.47 -12.07
C GLU A 54 2.59 -9.84 -11.73
N LYS A 55 2.92 -10.41 -10.59
CA LYS A 55 2.38 -11.68 -10.11
C LYS A 55 1.04 -11.51 -9.38
N MET A 56 0.64 -10.28 -9.10
CA MET A 56 -0.55 -9.99 -8.32
C MET A 56 -1.78 -9.81 -9.19
N ASP A 57 -2.96 -10.04 -8.61
CA ASP A 57 -4.24 -9.88 -9.29
C ASP A 57 -4.56 -8.40 -9.46
N LYS A 58 -4.52 -7.92 -10.69
CA LYS A 58 -4.71 -6.49 -11.01
C LYS A 58 -6.16 -6.02 -10.88
N SER A 59 -7.09 -6.94 -10.71
CA SER A 59 -8.51 -6.59 -10.57
C SER A 59 -8.91 -6.30 -9.12
N LYS A 60 -8.03 -6.56 -8.16
CA LYS A 60 -8.30 -6.26 -6.77
C LYS A 60 -8.07 -4.79 -6.45
N ASN A 61 -8.57 -4.36 -5.30
CA ASN A 61 -8.42 -2.99 -4.85
C ASN A 61 -7.25 -2.92 -3.86
N TYR A 62 -6.23 -2.14 -4.21
CA TYR A 62 -5.00 -2.07 -3.42
C TYR A 62 -4.96 -0.82 -2.57
N TYR A 63 -4.77 -1.04 -1.27
CA TYR A 63 -4.65 0.03 -0.28
C TYR A 63 -3.18 0.11 0.10
N VAL A 64 -2.50 1.11 -0.43
CA VAL A 64 -1.03 1.19 -0.45
C VAL A 64 -0.55 2.21 0.56
N TYR A 65 0.50 1.87 1.32
CA TYR A 65 1.07 2.82 2.25
C TYR A 65 2.58 2.66 2.38
N CYS A 66 3.19 3.75 2.83
CA CYS A 66 4.59 3.75 3.26
C CYS A 66 4.67 4.56 4.54
N ARG A 67 5.81 5.10 4.88
CA ARG A 67 5.95 5.87 6.11
C ARG A 67 5.22 7.21 6.05
N SER A 68 5.38 7.95 4.96
CA SER A 68 4.86 9.33 4.84
C SER A 68 3.84 9.54 3.72
N GLY A 69 3.68 8.56 2.84
CA GLY A 69 2.81 8.67 1.67
C GLY A 69 3.55 8.95 0.37
N ASN A 70 4.84 9.25 0.43
CA ASN A 70 5.63 9.60 -0.76
C ASN A 70 5.97 8.38 -1.62
N ARG A 71 6.61 7.36 -1.04
CA ARG A 71 6.95 6.12 -1.76
C ARG A 71 5.68 5.40 -2.23
N SER A 72 4.65 5.39 -1.40
CA SER A 72 3.39 4.73 -1.76
C SER A 72 2.67 5.46 -2.89
N GLY A 73 2.80 6.79 -2.95
CA GLY A 73 2.29 7.56 -4.08
C GLY A 73 2.99 7.15 -5.38
N GLN A 74 4.31 6.96 -5.33
CA GLN A 74 5.07 6.48 -6.48
C GLN A 74 4.65 5.05 -6.86
N ALA A 75 4.43 4.21 -5.84
CA ALA A 75 3.98 2.83 -6.08
C ALA A 75 2.63 2.81 -6.79
N CYS A 76 1.69 3.65 -6.36
CA CYS A 76 0.38 3.74 -7.00
C CYS A 76 0.51 4.17 -8.47
N ALA A 77 1.40 5.12 -8.76
CA ALA A 77 1.64 5.56 -10.14
C ALA A 77 2.18 4.42 -11.00
N ILE A 78 3.13 3.65 -10.45
CA ILE A 78 3.69 2.48 -11.15
C ILE A 78 2.58 1.45 -11.38
N MET A 79 1.79 1.16 -10.36
CA MET A 79 0.70 0.18 -10.46
C MET A 79 -0.30 0.60 -11.53
N ASN A 80 -0.65 1.89 -11.57
CA ASN A 80 -1.57 2.39 -12.57
C ASN A 80 -1.03 2.17 -13.98
N SER A 81 0.26 2.41 -14.19
CA SER A 81 0.89 2.20 -15.51
C SER A 81 0.97 0.72 -15.88
N LEU A 82 0.95 -0.18 -14.91
CA LEU A 82 0.99 -1.62 -15.13
C LEU A 82 -0.41 -2.23 -15.35
N GLY A 83 -1.44 -1.42 -15.28
CA GLY A 83 -2.81 -1.90 -15.55
C GLY A 83 -3.62 -2.27 -14.31
N PHE A 84 -3.16 -1.92 -13.11
CA PHE A 84 -3.95 -2.13 -11.90
C PHE A 84 -5.15 -1.18 -11.93
N GLU A 85 -6.32 -1.71 -11.66
CA GLU A 85 -7.55 -0.94 -11.76
C GLU A 85 -7.71 0.07 -10.62
N ASN A 86 -7.35 -0.32 -9.41
CA ASN A 86 -7.52 0.54 -8.24
C ASN A 86 -6.34 0.43 -7.30
N ALA A 87 -5.67 1.57 -7.06
CA ALA A 87 -4.60 1.69 -6.09
C ALA A 87 -4.80 3.01 -5.35
N PHE A 88 -4.98 2.92 -4.04
CA PHE A 88 -5.29 4.07 -3.19
C PHE A 88 -4.14 4.33 -2.23
N ASN A 89 -3.60 5.54 -2.27
CA ASN A 89 -2.49 5.93 -1.43
C ASN A 89 -2.97 6.46 -0.09
N LEU A 90 -2.40 5.95 1.00
CA LEU A 90 -2.69 6.47 2.35
C LEU A 90 -1.94 7.79 2.54
N GLU A 91 -2.66 8.89 2.46
CA GLU A 91 -2.09 10.22 2.68
C GLU A 91 -1.60 10.34 4.12
N GLY A 92 -0.39 10.85 4.31
CA GLY A 92 0.23 10.95 5.63
C GLY A 92 0.93 9.67 6.10
N GLY A 93 0.63 8.54 5.51
CA GLY A 93 1.34 7.29 5.74
C GLY A 93 1.24 6.71 7.14
N PHE A 94 2.11 5.71 7.39
CA PHE A 94 2.12 4.96 8.65
C PHE A 94 2.51 5.84 9.84
N MET A 95 3.31 6.87 9.63
CA MET A 95 3.73 7.75 10.72
C MET A 95 2.57 8.49 11.38
N ASN A 96 1.47 8.67 10.66
CA ASN A 96 0.26 9.31 11.18
C ASN A 96 -0.88 8.32 11.41
N TRP A 97 -0.62 7.03 11.23
CA TRP A 97 -1.64 5.99 11.33
C TRP A 97 -2.16 5.85 12.76
N GLU A 98 -3.48 5.87 12.90
CA GLU A 98 -4.16 5.78 14.19
C GLU A 98 -4.91 4.46 14.38
N GLY A 99 -4.86 3.58 13.39
CA GLY A 99 -5.51 2.27 13.46
C GLY A 99 -4.65 1.23 14.13
N GLU A 100 -5.03 -0.03 14.00
CA GLU A 100 -4.29 -1.14 14.59
C GLU A 100 -2.91 -1.30 13.99
N VAL A 101 -1.96 -1.72 14.83
CA VAL A 101 -0.59 -1.99 14.44
C VAL A 101 -0.22 -3.39 14.91
N ALA A 102 0.34 -4.19 14.01
CA ALA A 102 0.87 -5.52 14.32
C ALA A 102 2.40 -5.45 14.43
N GLU A 103 2.99 -6.43 15.10
CA GLU A 103 4.45 -6.51 15.25
C GLU A 103 4.93 -7.93 15.06
#